data_e9eecefa5ba234ecf4a15ead28e77259
#
_entry.id   e9eecefa5ba234ecf4a15ead28e77259
#
_cell.length_a   1.000
_cell.length_b   1.000
_cell.length_c   1.000
_cell.angle_alpha   90.00
_cell.angle_beta   90.00
_cell.angle_gamma   90.00
#
_symmetry.space_group_name_H-M   'P 1'
#
loop_
_entity.id
_entity.type
_entity.pdbx_description
1 polymer ?
#
loop_
_entity_poly.entity_id
_entity_poly.type
_entity_poly.pdbx_seq_one_letter_code
_entity_poly.pdbx_strand_id
1 'polypeptide(L)'
;MQLLRALLILLLAAGFVPPAPAQQPPTTTAAPADVASAPADASKNSSGLATKLLKPGNGTEHPAKDELVVVEFTGWTSDGKMFDSTQEHGGPHSLTLSRVLPGLSEGIQMMVVGETRRLWIPQALAFNGKEGKPAGQLTFDVTLLDMPLRAPSDVKAPPEDATQTKSGIYYKVLHPGTGQRHPKKIDEVVVQYTGWTTDGKMFDSSYTRGQAMSLPLDRVIAGWAEGIQLMVEGEKARLWIPEKLAYKGKNAPYGMLVFDIELIRIR
;
A
#
# COMPACT_ATOMS: atom_id res chain seq x y z
N MET A 1 -23.54 10.42 -74.28
CA MET A 1 -24.03 11.20 -73.10
C MET A 1 -24.28 10.28 -71.96
N GLN A 2 -23.29 10.10 -71.10
CA GLN A 2 -23.40 9.24 -69.87
C GLN A 2 -23.05 10.08 -68.68
N LEU A 3 -24.02 10.23 -67.80
CA LEU A 3 -23.91 10.91 -66.50
C LEU A 3 -23.21 10.01 -65.50
N LEU A 4 -22.02 10.43 -65.06
CA LEU A 4 -21.27 9.79 -63.99
C LEU A 4 -21.78 10.31 -62.63
N ARG A 5 -22.43 9.44 -61.86
CA ARG A 5 -22.83 9.72 -60.48
C ARG A 5 -21.63 9.43 -59.58
N ALA A 6 -21.06 10.46 -58.97
CA ALA A 6 -20.06 10.36 -57.94
C ALA A 6 -20.75 10.03 -56.59
N LEU A 7 -20.40 8.87 -56.01
CA LEU A 7 -20.84 8.46 -54.69
C LEU A 7 -19.84 9.01 -53.62
N LEU A 8 -20.31 9.98 -52.85
CA LEU A 8 -19.52 10.59 -51.77
C LEU A 8 -19.63 9.65 -50.54
N ILE A 9 -18.55 8.93 -50.25
CA ILE A 9 -18.45 8.12 -48.99
C ILE A 9 -17.96 9.04 -47.89
N LEU A 10 -18.86 9.38 -46.95
CA LEU A 10 -18.53 10.12 -45.73
C LEU A 10 -17.91 9.13 -44.73
N LEU A 11 -16.59 9.12 -44.59
CA LEU A 11 -15.90 8.42 -43.48
C LEU A 11 -16.10 9.22 -42.19
N LEU A 12 -16.98 8.76 -41.33
CA LEU A 12 -17.00 9.18 -39.92
C LEU A 12 -15.73 8.63 -39.23
N ALA A 13 -14.73 9.47 -39.05
CA ALA A 13 -13.62 9.22 -38.16
C ALA A 13 -14.15 9.30 -36.72
N ALA A 14 -14.46 8.13 -36.10
CA ALA A 14 -14.67 8.06 -34.66
C ALA A 14 -13.35 8.41 -33.96
N GLY A 15 -13.26 9.63 -33.46
CA GLY A 15 -12.11 10.06 -32.66
C GLY A 15 -12.01 9.22 -31.39
N PHE A 16 -10.99 8.41 -31.33
CA PHE A 16 -10.59 7.73 -30.08
C PHE A 16 -10.09 8.81 -29.12
N VAL A 17 -10.90 9.17 -28.12
CA VAL A 17 -10.49 10.01 -27.00
C VAL A 17 -9.84 9.06 -26.00
N PRO A 18 -8.53 9.13 -25.77
CA PRO A 18 -7.90 8.32 -24.73
C PRO A 18 -8.51 8.70 -23.37
N PRO A 19 -8.74 7.74 -22.46
CA PRO A 19 -9.18 8.05 -21.12
C PRO A 19 -8.14 8.98 -20.46
N ALA A 20 -8.63 10.05 -19.84
CA ALA A 20 -7.79 10.97 -19.09
C ALA A 20 -7.01 10.16 -18.03
N PRO A 21 -5.70 10.44 -17.83
CA PRO A 21 -4.94 9.79 -16.77
C PRO A 21 -5.68 10.02 -15.45
N ALA A 22 -5.87 8.95 -14.69
CA ALA A 22 -6.46 9.02 -13.35
C ALA A 22 -5.65 10.06 -12.56
N GLN A 23 -6.28 11.20 -12.26
CA GLN A 23 -5.66 12.22 -11.43
C GLN A 23 -5.41 11.59 -10.07
N GLN A 24 -4.15 11.37 -9.71
CA GLN A 24 -3.76 11.22 -8.31
C GLN A 24 -4.34 12.42 -7.55
N PRO A 25 -5.01 12.19 -6.41
CA PRO A 25 -5.50 13.31 -5.61
C PRO A 25 -4.30 14.23 -5.33
N PRO A 26 -4.45 15.55 -5.46
CA PRO A 26 -3.36 16.47 -5.21
C PRO A 26 -2.88 16.26 -3.77
N THR A 27 -1.65 15.82 -3.61
CA THR A 27 -0.95 15.79 -2.33
C THR A 27 -0.73 17.23 -1.94
N THR A 28 -1.69 17.81 -1.24
CA THR A 28 -1.56 19.19 -0.77
C THR A 28 -0.56 19.21 0.39
N THR A 29 0.63 19.67 0.11
CA THR A 29 1.62 20.09 1.13
C THR A 29 1.14 21.32 1.90
N ALA A 30 0.05 21.95 1.45
CA ALA A 30 -0.58 23.06 2.13
C ALA A 30 -1.22 22.62 3.44
N ALA A 31 -0.95 23.37 4.51
CA ALA A 31 -1.54 23.10 5.81
C ALA A 31 -3.07 23.22 5.76
N PRO A 32 -3.80 22.32 6.42
CA PRO A 32 -5.26 22.44 6.52
C PRO A 32 -5.68 23.67 7.34
N ALA A 33 -6.88 24.20 7.09
CA ALA A 33 -7.38 25.40 7.75
C ALA A 33 -7.49 25.24 9.28
N ASP A 34 -7.68 24.02 9.77
CA ASP A 34 -7.82 23.65 11.18
C ASP A 34 -6.51 23.10 11.79
N VAL A 35 -5.35 23.39 11.16
CA VAL A 35 -4.03 22.90 11.62
C VAL A 35 -3.68 23.38 13.03
N ALA A 36 -4.09 24.59 13.40
CA ALA A 36 -3.76 25.20 14.69
C ALA A 36 -4.50 24.57 15.88
N SER A 37 -5.69 24.06 15.66
CA SER A 37 -6.50 23.45 16.73
C SER A 37 -7.58 22.54 16.16
N ALA A 38 -7.88 21.47 16.91
CA ALA A 38 -8.96 20.56 16.56
C ALA A 38 -10.32 21.29 16.54
N PRO A 39 -11.13 21.09 15.48
CA PRO A 39 -12.48 21.68 15.40
C PRO A 39 -13.43 21.00 16.40
N ALA A 40 -14.59 21.62 16.64
CA ALA A 40 -15.56 21.14 17.64
C ALA A 40 -16.12 19.74 17.32
N ASP A 41 -16.09 19.32 16.05
CA ASP A 41 -16.54 18.01 15.59
C ASP A 41 -15.42 16.92 15.61
N ALA A 42 -14.22 17.27 16.07
CA ALA A 42 -13.17 16.30 16.32
C ALA A 42 -13.42 15.52 17.62
N SER A 43 -13.21 14.22 17.60
CA SER A 43 -13.24 13.39 18.81
C SER A 43 -11.98 13.59 19.62
N LYS A 44 -12.11 13.79 20.93
CA LYS A 44 -10.98 13.92 21.84
C LYS A 44 -10.99 12.80 22.87
N ASN A 45 -9.87 12.12 23.06
CA ASN A 45 -9.73 11.06 24.04
C ASN A 45 -9.12 11.55 25.38
N SER A 46 -8.99 10.65 26.36
CA SER A 46 -8.47 10.96 27.69
C SER A 46 -6.99 11.34 27.71
N SER A 47 -6.20 10.95 26.70
CA SER A 47 -4.79 11.32 26.57
C SER A 47 -4.61 12.78 26.10
N GLY A 48 -5.69 13.37 25.60
CA GLY A 48 -5.71 14.71 25.00
C GLY A 48 -5.49 14.70 23.48
N LEU A 49 -5.26 13.53 22.86
CA LEU A 49 -5.25 13.39 21.42
C LEU A 49 -6.64 13.71 20.85
N ALA A 50 -6.71 14.61 19.88
CA ALA A 50 -7.92 14.86 19.11
C ALA A 50 -7.79 14.26 17.71
N THR A 51 -8.88 13.70 17.19
CA THR A 51 -8.89 13.01 15.89
C THR A 51 -10.14 13.31 15.09
N LYS A 52 -10.01 13.32 13.77
CA LYS A 52 -11.15 13.45 12.85
C LYS A 52 -10.99 12.50 11.67
N LEU A 53 -12.02 11.70 11.41
CA LEU A 53 -12.09 10.87 10.23
C LEU A 53 -12.23 11.77 8.99
N LEU A 54 -11.29 11.65 8.03
CA LEU A 54 -11.33 12.37 6.75
C LEU A 54 -11.86 11.48 5.63
N LYS A 55 -11.47 10.20 5.63
CA LYS A 55 -11.92 9.20 4.66
C LYS A 55 -12.08 7.85 5.38
N PRO A 56 -13.22 7.17 5.24
CA PRO A 56 -13.40 5.84 5.81
C PRO A 56 -12.50 4.82 5.11
N GLY A 57 -12.01 3.84 5.87
CA GLY A 57 -11.33 2.65 5.37
C GLY A 57 -12.31 1.52 5.05
N ASN A 58 -11.76 0.43 4.53
CA ASN A 58 -12.48 -0.81 4.24
C ASN A 58 -12.00 -2.00 5.08
N GLY A 59 -10.96 -1.82 5.88
CA GLY A 59 -10.49 -2.79 6.85
C GLY A 59 -11.45 -2.94 8.03
N THR A 60 -11.34 -4.04 8.77
CA THR A 60 -12.14 -4.32 9.97
C THR A 60 -11.32 -4.43 11.23
N GLU A 61 -10.00 -4.47 11.10
CA GLU A 61 -9.07 -4.68 12.20
C GLU A 61 -8.19 -3.47 12.44
N HIS A 62 -7.90 -3.21 13.72
CA HIS A 62 -7.04 -2.12 14.16
C HIS A 62 -5.61 -2.61 14.42
N PRO A 63 -4.57 -1.80 14.14
CA PRO A 63 -3.20 -2.17 14.46
C PRO A 63 -2.95 -2.29 15.96
N ALA A 64 -2.13 -3.28 16.35
CA ALA A 64 -1.61 -3.40 17.69
C ALA A 64 -0.45 -2.40 17.94
N LYS A 65 -0.15 -2.13 19.23
CA LYS A 65 0.86 -1.14 19.64
C LYS A 65 2.28 -1.38 19.10
N ASP A 66 2.64 -2.61 18.89
CA ASP A 66 3.96 -3.04 18.39
C ASP A 66 3.95 -3.48 16.93
N GLU A 67 2.80 -3.30 16.25
CA GLU A 67 2.64 -3.73 14.86
C GLU A 67 3.40 -2.84 13.89
N LEU A 68 3.90 -3.47 12.83
CA LEU A 68 4.44 -2.78 11.67
C LEU A 68 3.30 -2.46 10.71
N VAL A 69 3.18 -1.18 10.37
CA VAL A 69 2.17 -0.64 9.45
C VAL A 69 2.84 0.08 8.29
N VAL A 70 2.14 0.19 7.16
CA VAL A 70 2.50 1.05 6.03
C VAL A 70 1.55 2.23 6.01
N VAL A 71 2.09 3.43 6.01
CA VAL A 71 1.32 4.67 6.04
C VAL A 71 1.82 5.69 5.02
N GLU A 72 0.92 6.56 4.60
CA GLU A 72 1.25 7.89 4.08
C GLU A 72 0.87 8.92 5.14
N PHE A 73 1.68 9.94 5.30
CA PHE A 73 1.37 11.05 6.19
C PHE A 73 1.99 12.37 5.74
N THR A 74 1.39 13.46 6.21
CA THR A 74 1.98 14.79 6.23
C THR A 74 1.78 15.40 7.60
N GLY A 75 2.83 16.02 8.15
CA GLY A 75 2.86 16.62 9.48
C GLY A 75 3.16 18.10 9.45
N TRP A 76 2.40 18.88 10.21
CA TRP A 76 2.55 20.33 10.36
C TRP A 76 2.65 20.75 11.82
N THR A 77 3.37 21.85 12.05
CA THR A 77 3.30 22.61 13.29
C THR A 77 2.01 23.44 13.33
N SER A 78 1.62 23.93 14.51
CA SER A 78 0.38 24.69 14.72
C SER A 78 0.31 26.01 13.93
N ASP A 79 1.44 26.54 13.49
CA ASP A 79 1.54 27.72 12.60
C ASP A 79 1.42 27.37 11.10
N GLY A 80 1.18 26.08 10.78
CA GLY A 80 0.98 25.61 9.42
C GLY A 80 2.24 25.25 8.64
N LYS A 81 3.43 25.31 9.28
CA LYS A 81 4.67 24.90 8.64
C LYS A 81 4.73 23.37 8.57
N MET A 82 4.82 22.81 7.36
CA MET A 82 5.11 21.38 7.15
C MET A 82 6.54 21.10 7.66
N PHE A 83 6.68 20.02 8.44
CA PHE A 83 7.98 19.60 8.96
C PHE A 83 8.37 18.19 8.54
N ASP A 84 7.40 17.38 8.07
CA ASP A 84 7.66 16.03 7.58
C ASP A 84 6.51 15.54 6.67
N SER A 85 6.85 14.78 5.63
CA SER A 85 5.89 14.14 4.74
C SER A 85 6.50 12.91 4.07
N THR A 86 5.76 11.82 4.00
CA THR A 86 6.18 10.63 3.26
C THR A 86 6.39 10.91 1.77
N GLN A 87 5.72 11.91 1.20
CA GLN A 87 5.90 12.31 -0.20
C GLN A 87 7.31 12.88 -0.47
N GLU A 88 7.90 13.60 0.51
CA GLU A 88 9.27 14.12 0.38
C GLU A 88 10.33 13.02 0.46
N HIS A 89 9.93 11.83 0.97
CA HIS A 89 10.80 10.68 1.14
C HIS A 89 10.52 9.54 0.14
N GLY A 90 9.81 9.82 -0.94
CA GLY A 90 9.56 8.88 -2.04
C GLY A 90 8.31 8.04 -1.90
N GLY A 91 7.37 8.39 -1.04
CA GLY A 91 6.05 7.76 -0.90
C GLY A 91 5.86 6.99 0.42
N PRO A 92 4.99 5.98 0.46
CA PRO A 92 4.61 5.28 1.68
C PRO A 92 5.78 4.76 2.52
N HIS A 93 5.65 4.84 3.85
CA HIS A 93 6.68 4.39 4.79
C HIS A 93 6.18 3.28 5.70
N SER A 94 7.06 2.33 5.99
CA SER A 94 6.82 1.28 7.00
C SER A 94 7.24 1.78 8.38
N LEU A 95 6.31 1.76 9.34
CA LEU A 95 6.53 2.22 10.71
C LEU A 95 6.18 1.11 11.71
N THR A 96 7.02 0.91 12.71
CA THR A 96 6.65 0.11 13.89
C THR A 96 6.03 1.05 14.92
N LEU A 97 4.78 0.85 15.31
CA LEU A 97 4.00 1.78 16.13
C LEU A 97 4.61 2.05 17.50
N SER A 98 5.34 1.10 18.08
CA SER A 98 6.06 1.31 19.35
C SER A 98 7.30 2.23 19.23
N ARG A 99 7.70 2.63 18.02
CA ARG A 99 8.90 3.43 17.74
C ARG A 99 8.62 4.84 17.21
N VAL A 100 7.34 5.20 17.06
CA VAL A 100 6.92 6.53 16.59
C VAL A 100 6.45 7.40 17.77
N LEU A 101 6.06 8.65 17.49
CA LEU A 101 5.50 9.54 18.51
C LEU A 101 4.30 8.89 19.20
N PRO A 102 4.17 9.00 20.53
CA PRO A 102 3.07 8.37 21.26
C PRO A 102 1.69 8.70 20.71
N GLY A 103 1.42 9.97 20.38
CA GLY A 103 0.14 10.38 19.81
C GLY A 103 -0.10 9.87 18.39
N LEU A 104 0.96 9.74 17.58
CA LEU A 104 0.86 9.13 16.25
C LEU A 104 0.55 7.63 16.36
N SER A 105 1.25 6.93 17.24
CA SER A 105 0.97 5.51 17.55
C SER A 105 -0.48 5.31 18.01
N GLU A 106 -0.94 6.13 18.97
CA GLU A 106 -2.30 6.06 19.50
C GLU A 106 -3.35 6.33 18.40
N GLY A 107 -3.13 7.35 17.58
CA GLY A 107 -4.05 7.69 16.49
C GLY A 107 -4.15 6.59 15.44
N ILE A 108 -3.02 5.99 15.02
CA ILE A 108 -3.01 4.92 14.03
C ILE A 108 -3.67 3.64 14.57
N GLN A 109 -3.53 3.33 15.86
CA GLN A 109 -4.22 2.21 16.50
C GLN A 109 -5.75 2.33 16.49
N MET A 110 -6.30 3.53 16.25
CA MET A 110 -7.74 3.76 16.07
C MET A 110 -8.21 3.58 14.62
N MET A 111 -7.28 3.42 13.67
CA MET A 111 -7.57 3.36 12.24
C MET A 111 -7.76 1.92 11.76
N VAL A 112 -8.42 1.78 10.62
CA VAL A 112 -8.46 0.54 9.83
C VAL A 112 -7.80 0.77 8.47
N VAL A 113 -7.37 -0.28 7.78
CA VAL A 113 -6.74 -0.17 6.45
C VAL A 113 -7.66 0.57 5.47
N GLY A 114 -7.08 1.50 4.72
CA GLY A 114 -7.76 2.40 3.77
C GLY A 114 -8.31 3.69 4.40
N GLU A 115 -8.26 3.83 5.72
CA GLU A 115 -8.71 5.02 6.43
C GLU A 115 -7.72 6.17 6.33
N THR A 116 -8.22 7.41 6.17
CA THR A 116 -7.45 8.65 6.36
C THR A 116 -8.00 9.41 7.54
N ARG A 117 -7.15 9.78 8.48
CA ARG A 117 -7.52 10.47 9.71
C ARG A 117 -6.60 11.65 9.98
N ARG A 118 -7.17 12.77 10.43
CA ARG A 118 -6.41 13.90 10.98
C ARG A 118 -6.24 13.73 12.48
N LEU A 119 -5.02 13.98 12.95
CA LEU A 119 -4.60 13.86 14.35
C LEU A 119 -4.06 15.20 14.81
N TRP A 120 -4.58 15.77 15.89
CA TRP A 120 -4.00 16.90 16.62
C TRP A 120 -3.36 16.35 17.88
N ILE A 121 -2.02 16.26 17.84
CA ILE A 121 -1.21 15.59 18.85
C ILE A 121 -0.68 16.65 19.82
N PRO A 122 -1.10 16.68 21.09
CA PRO A 122 -0.59 17.63 22.04
C PRO A 122 0.91 17.42 22.29
N GLN A 123 1.63 18.48 22.71
CA GLN A 123 3.08 18.44 22.91
C GLN A 123 3.56 17.25 23.74
N ALA A 124 2.83 16.86 24.78
CA ALA A 124 3.17 15.75 25.66
C ALA A 124 3.18 14.38 24.95
N LEU A 125 2.39 14.23 23.89
CA LEU A 125 2.32 13.01 23.03
C LEU A 125 3.11 13.15 21.73
N ALA A 126 3.76 14.31 21.51
CA ALA A 126 4.63 14.60 20.38
C ALA A 126 6.11 14.50 20.81
N PHE A 127 6.95 15.44 20.42
CA PHE A 127 8.37 15.45 20.80
C PHE A 127 8.64 15.91 22.24
N ASN A 128 7.61 16.31 22.98
CA ASN A 128 7.66 16.70 24.39
C ASN A 128 8.78 17.73 24.73
N GLY A 129 8.95 18.72 23.84
CA GLY A 129 9.95 19.78 24.03
C GLY A 129 11.41 19.36 23.78
N LYS A 130 11.64 18.21 23.11
CA LYS A 130 12.99 17.76 22.75
C LYS A 130 13.69 18.80 21.86
N GLU A 131 14.91 19.19 22.25
CA GLU A 131 15.72 20.16 21.51
C GLU A 131 15.93 19.76 20.04
N GLY A 132 15.87 20.73 19.13
CA GLY A 132 16.01 20.52 17.69
C GLY A 132 14.81 19.84 17.01
N LYS A 133 13.70 19.64 17.73
CA LYS A 133 12.46 19.08 17.18
C LYS A 133 11.33 20.12 17.21
N PRO A 134 10.31 19.99 16.34
CA PRO A 134 9.12 20.83 16.39
C PRO A 134 8.52 20.87 17.79
N ALA A 135 8.21 22.08 18.28
CA ALA A 135 7.62 22.31 19.60
C ALA A 135 6.09 22.49 19.50
N GLY A 136 5.40 22.30 20.62
CA GLY A 136 3.96 22.50 20.70
C GLY A 136 3.14 21.34 20.15
N GLN A 137 1.87 21.63 19.85
CA GLN A 137 0.96 20.72 19.19
C GLN A 137 1.42 20.45 17.75
N LEU A 138 1.30 19.22 17.32
CA LEU A 138 1.52 18.80 15.94
C LEU A 138 0.22 18.29 15.31
N THR A 139 0.04 18.57 14.03
CA THR A 139 -1.11 18.07 13.29
C THR A 139 -0.63 17.18 12.16
N PHE A 140 -1.23 16.00 12.04
CA PHE A 140 -0.92 15.03 10.99
C PHE A 140 -2.18 14.63 10.25
N ASP A 141 -2.08 14.54 8.92
CA ASP A 141 -2.99 13.72 8.12
C ASP A 141 -2.28 12.39 7.86
N VAL A 142 -2.93 11.29 8.22
CA VAL A 142 -2.38 9.94 8.11
C VAL A 142 -3.35 9.06 7.35
N THR A 143 -2.83 8.30 6.37
CA THR A 143 -3.55 7.21 5.71
C THR A 143 -2.91 5.89 6.09
N LEU A 144 -3.67 4.97 6.69
CA LEU A 144 -3.21 3.61 6.96
C LEU A 144 -3.42 2.76 5.70
N LEU A 145 -2.31 2.38 5.05
CA LEU A 145 -2.35 1.66 3.79
C LEU A 145 -2.35 0.14 3.97
N ASP A 146 -1.60 -0.37 4.97
CA ASP A 146 -1.40 -1.81 5.11
C ASP A 146 -0.90 -2.20 6.51
N MET A 147 -1.13 -3.46 6.86
CA MET A 147 -0.53 -4.20 7.98
C MET A 147 0.19 -5.44 7.42
N PRO A 148 1.36 -5.26 6.80
CA PRO A 148 1.94 -6.23 5.86
C PRO A 148 2.41 -7.54 6.50
N LEU A 149 2.54 -7.62 7.83
CA LEU A 149 2.95 -8.85 8.52
C LEU A 149 1.74 -9.68 9.00
N ARG A 150 0.54 -9.09 8.97
CA ARG A 150 -0.69 -9.78 9.39
C ARG A 150 -1.16 -10.74 8.30
N ALA A 151 -1.45 -11.98 8.69
CA ALA A 151 -2.01 -12.95 7.76
C ALA A 151 -3.38 -12.48 7.27
N PRO A 152 -3.62 -12.49 5.94
CA PRO A 152 -4.91 -12.09 5.40
C PRO A 152 -6.02 -13.09 5.74
N SER A 153 -7.27 -12.63 5.77
CA SER A 153 -8.42 -13.47 6.12
C SER A 153 -8.65 -14.64 5.14
N ASP A 154 -8.21 -14.50 3.90
CA ASP A 154 -8.28 -15.50 2.84
C ASP A 154 -6.99 -16.33 2.68
N VAL A 155 -6.10 -16.33 3.68
CA VAL A 155 -4.84 -17.09 3.67
C VAL A 155 -5.04 -18.60 3.51
N LYS A 156 -6.18 -19.15 4.00
CA LYS A 156 -6.46 -20.59 3.95
C LYS A 156 -6.73 -21.13 2.55
N ALA A 157 -7.37 -20.31 1.72
CA ALA A 157 -7.75 -20.68 0.36
C ALA A 157 -7.98 -19.43 -0.49
N PRO A 158 -7.72 -19.50 -1.83
CA PRO A 158 -8.02 -18.40 -2.71
C PRO A 158 -9.52 -18.11 -2.73
N PRO A 159 -9.95 -16.84 -2.70
CA PRO A 159 -11.35 -16.46 -2.80
C PRO A 159 -11.88 -16.66 -4.23
N GLU A 160 -13.20 -16.63 -4.40
CA GLU A 160 -13.86 -16.87 -5.70
C GLU A 160 -13.45 -15.85 -6.79
N ASP A 161 -13.08 -14.64 -6.39
CA ASP A 161 -12.63 -13.57 -7.30
C ASP A 161 -11.13 -13.66 -7.66
N ALA A 162 -10.40 -14.67 -7.16
CA ALA A 162 -9.02 -14.93 -7.57
C ALA A 162 -8.99 -15.67 -8.92
N THR A 163 -8.14 -15.20 -9.84
CA THR A 163 -7.93 -15.82 -11.14
C THR A 163 -6.97 -17.00 -11.05
N GLN A 164 -7.35 -18.17 -11.54
CA GLN A 164 -6.46 -19.33 -11.60
C GLN A 164 -5.69 -19.38 -12.93
N THR A 165 -4.37 -19.55 -12.85
CA THR A 165 -3.53 -19.79 -14.03
C THR A 165 -3.56 -21.26 -14.46
N LYS A 166 -3.09 -21.55 -15.68
CA LYS A 166 -3.01 -22.94 -16.19
C LYS A 166 -2.11 -23.86 -15.35
N SER A 167 -1.10 -23.32 -14.67
CA SER A 167 -0.19 -24.07 -13.79
C SER A 167 -0.83 -24.41 -12.43
N GLY A 168 -1.87 -23.67 -12.06
CA GLY A 168 -2.63 -23.84 -10.82
C GLY A 168 -2.30 -22.80 -9.75
N ILE A 169 -1.55 -21.71 -10.06
CA ILE A 169 -1.41 -20.56 -9.19
C ILE A 169 -2.75 -19.81 -9.19
N TYR A 170 -3.18 -19.32 -8.02
CA TYR A 170 -4.23 -18.31 -7.95
C TYR A 170 -3.59 -16.94 -7.74
N TYR A 171 -4.16 -15.95 -8.40
CA TYR A 171 -3.67 -14.59 -8.47
C TYR A 171 -4.81 -13.60 -8.22
N LYS A 172 -4.59 -12.63 -7.35
CA LYS A 172 -5.54 -11.55 -7.06
C LYS A 172 -4.81 -10.22 -6.93
N VAL A 173 -5.21 -9.23 -7.73
CA VAL A 173 -4.71 -7.85 -7.58
C VAL A 173 -5.31 -7.26 -6.31
N LEU A 174 -4.47 -6.78 -5.41
CA LEU A 174 -4.84 -6.06 -4.19
C LEU A 174 -4.84 -4.55 -4.43
N HIS A 175 -3.82 -4.05 -5.12
CA HIS A 175 -3.71 -2.66 -5.57
C HIS A 175 -3.18 -2.65 -7.00
N PRO A 176 -3.87 -2.00 -7.94
CA PRO A 176 -3.42 -1.93 -9.33
C PRO A 176 -2.15 -1.08 -9.43
N GLY A 177 -1.22 -1.52 -10.28
CA GLY A 177 -0.03 -0.77 -10.62
C GLY A 177 -0.29 0.30 -11.67
N THR A 178 0.70 1.16 -11.88
CA THR A 178 0.68 2.21 -12.90
C THR A 178 1.59 1.89 -14.08
N GLY A 179 2.46 0.89 -13.93
CA GLY A 179 3.34 0.39 -15.00
C GLY A 179 2.55 -0.23 -16.15
N GLN A 180 3.18 -0.33 -17.31
CA GLN A 180 2.59 -0.99 -18.50
C GLN A 180 3.41 -2.19 -18.97
N ARG A 181 4.61 -2.35 -18.42
CA ARG A 181 5.52 -3.45 -18.75
C ARG A 181 5.38 -4.57 -17.73
N HIS A 182 5.24 -5.80 -18.21
CA HIS A 182 5.35 -7.00 -17.40
C HIS A 182 6.81 -7.48 -17.37
N PRO A 183 7.31 -8.02 -16.23
CA PRO A 183 8.65 -8.60 -16.17
C PRO A 183 8.75 -9.82 -17.07
N LYS A 184 9.94 -10.02 -17.64
CA LYS A 184 10.31 -11.26 -18.33
C LYS A 184 11.05 -12.18 -17.35
N LYS A 185 11.09 -13.46 -17.65
CA LYS A 185 11.75 -14.46 -16.82
C LYS A 185 13.22 -14.16 -16.51
N ILE A 186 13.92 -13.44 -17.40
CA ILE A 186 15.32 -13.07 -17.26
C ILE A 186 15.54 -11.73 -16.55
N ASP A 187 14.46 -10.98 -16.27
CA ASP A 187 14.58 -9.67 -15.64
C ASP A 187 14.90 -9.82 -14.14
N GLU A 188 15.59 -8.83 -13.61
CA GLU A 188 15.72 -8.59 -12.17
C GLU A 188 14.58 -7.69 -11.72
N VAL A 189 13.95 -8.02 -10.60
CA VAL A 189 12.86 -7.24 -10.02
C VAL A 189 13.18 -6.79 -8.61
N VAL A 190 12.63 -5.63 -8.23
CA VAL A 190 12.64 -5.15 -6.85
C VAL A 190 11.24 -5.29 -6.29
N VAL A 191 11.10 -6.03 -5.19
CA VAL A 191 9.82 -6.34 -4.57
C VAL A 191 9.82 -6.12 -3.07
N GLN A 192 8.66 -5.72 -2.53
CA GLN A 192 8.30 -5.95 -1.13
C GLN A 192 7.37 -7.16 -1.06
N TYR A 193 7.49 -7.98 -0.01
CA TYR A 193 6.62 -9.14 0.14
C TYR A 193 6.49 -9.62 1.58
N THR A 194 5.43 -10.39 1.83
CA THR A 194 5.28 -11.25 3.00
C THR A 194 4.71 -12.58 2.56
N GLY A 195 5.20 -13.67 3.14
CA GLY A 195 4.80 -15.04 2.86
C GLY A 195 4.26 -15.77 4.09
N TRP A 196 3.12 -16.45 3.91
CA TRP A 196 2.46 -17.25 4.95
C TRP A 196 2.18 -18.67 4.47
N THR A 197 2.14 -19.58 5.44
CA THR A 197 1.48 -20.89 5.28
C THR A 197 -0.04 -20.73 5.41
N THR A 198 -0.80 -21.69 4.92
CA THR A 198 -2.28 -21.62 4.91
C THR A 198 -2.93 -21.63 6.30
N ASP A 199 -2.17 -21.93 7.35
CA ASP A 199 -2.59 -21.76 8.75
C ASP A 199 -2.37 -20.34 9.30
N GLY A 200 -1.88 -19.42 8.46
CA GLY A 200 -1.65 -18.01 8.80
C GLY A 200 -0.29 -17.73 9.43
N LYS A 201 0.59 -18.72 9.55
CA LYS A 201 1.94 -18.51 10.08
C LYS A 201 2.82 -17.83 9.03
N MET A 202 3.27 -16.60 9.33
CA MET A 202 4.29 -15.91 8.54
C MET A 202 5.61 -16.67 8.63
N PHE A 203 6.27 -16.93 7.49
CA PHE A 203 7.55 -17.59 7.46
C PHE A 203 8.67 -16.72 6.88
N ASP A 204 8.34 -15.73 6.06
CA ASP A 204 9.30 -14.79 5.50
C ASP A 204 8.65 -13.46 5.13
N SER A 205 9.41 -12.34 5.27
CA SER A 205 8.97 -11.01 4.86
C SER A 205 10.16 -10.07 4.64
N SER A 206 10.11 -9.30 3.56
CA SER A 206 11.07 -8.22 3.31
C SER A 206 10.90 -7.06 4.30
N TYR A 207 9.69 -6.83 4.79
CA TYR A 207 9.40 -5.78 5.77
C TYR A 207 10.13 -6.00 7.10
N THR A 208 10.31 -7.26 7.54
CA THR A 208 11.09 -7.57 8.76
C THR A 208 12.58 -7.27 8.60
N ARG A 209 13.09 -7.21 7.36
CA ARG A 209 14.46 -6.82 7.03
C ARG A 209 14.61 -5.31 6.79
N GLY A 210 13.50 -4.57 6.77
CA GLY A 210 13.47 -3.11 6.60
C GLY A 210 13.84 -2.62 5.19
N GLN A 211 13.88 -3.51 4.19
CA GLN A 211 14.23 -3.15 2.81
C GLN A 211 13.60 -4.07 1.78
N ALA A 212 13.30 -3.50 0.61
CA ALA A 212 12.87 -4.28 -0.55
C ALA A 212 13.98 -5.21 -1.05
N MET A 213 13.57 -6.34 -1.62
CA MET A 213 14.51 -7.30 -2.20
C MET A 213 14.65 -7.10 -3.71
N SER A 214 15.92 -7.11 -4.19
CA SER A 214 16.25 -7.23 -5.60
C SER A 214 16.58 -8.68 -5.90
N LEU A 215 15.93 -9.28 -6.90
CA LEU A 215 16.12 -10.69 -7.22
C LEU A 215 15.86 -10.99 -8.72
N PRO A 216 16.65 -11.87 -9.32
CA PRO A 216 16.43 -12.34 -10.67
C PRO A 216 15.31 -13.37 -10.70
N LEU A 217 14.35 -13.21 -11.63
CA LEU A 217 13.16 -14.08 -11.71
C LEU A 217 13.47 -15.53 -12.13
N ASP A 218 14.62 -15.77 -12.74
CA ASP A 218 15.07 -17.12 -13.11
C ASP A 218 15.63 -17.92 -11.92
N ARG A 219 15.81 -17.29 -10.74
CA ARG A 219 16.40 -17.89 -9.52
C ARG A 219 15.44 -18.01 -8.35
N VAL A 220 14.17 -17.72 -8.56
CA VAL A 220 13.13 -17.84 -7.53
C VAL A 220 12.31 -19.14 -7.74
N ILE A 221 11.41 -19.46 -6.79
CA ILE A 221 10.48 -20.57 -6.96
C ILE A 221 9.59 -20.36 -8.19
N ALA A 222 9.18 -21.45 -8.84
CA ALA A 222 8.44 -21.38 -10.10
C ALA A 222 7.15 -20.55 -10.01
N GLY A 223 6.47 -20.62 -8.87
CA GLY A 223 5.27 -19.81 -8.62
C GLY A 223 5.52 -18.30 -8.59
N TRP A 224 6.66 -17.88 -8.04
CA TRP A 224 7.08 -16.47 -8.08
C TRP A 224 7.44 -16.03 -9.49
N ALA A 225 8.26 -16.84 -10.18
CA ALA A 225 8.66 -16.54 -11.55
C ALA A 225 7.44 -16.38 -12.48
N GLU A 226 6.40 -17.18 -12.30
CA GLU A 226 5.16 -17.06 -13.08
C GLU A 226 4.30 -15.89 -12.59
N GLY A 227 4.00 -15.83 -11.28
CA GLY A 227 3.09 -14.84 -10.72
C GLY A 227 3.55 -13.40 -10.90
N ILE A 228 4.85 -13.11 -10.70
CA ILE A 228 5.41 -11.77 -10.85
C ILE A 228 5.40 -11.32 -12.33
N GLN A 229 5.52 -12.24 -13.29
CA GLN A 229 5.37 -11.91 -14.72
C GLN A 229 3.94 -11.50 -15.11
N LEU A 230 2.94 -11.73 -14.28
CA LEU A 230 1.58 -11.21 -14.47
C LEU A 230 1.42 -9.77 -13.99
N MET A 231 2.33 -9.29 -13.13
CA MET A 231 2.27 -7.99 -12.50
C MET A 231 2.87 -6.88 -13.38
N VAL A 232 2.52 -5.62 -13.05
CA VAL A 232 3.19 -4.42 -13.56
C VAL A 232 3.80 -3.62 -12.41
N GLU A 233 4.71 -2.68 -12.70
CA GLU A 233 5.31 -1.82 -11.66
C GLU A 233 4.26 -1.04 -10.88
N GLY A 234 4.41 -0.99 -9.56
CA GLY A 234 3.47 -0.39 -8.62
C GLY A 234 2.29 -1.28 -8.24
N GLU A 235 2.17 -2.48 -8.82
CA GLU A 235 1.10 -3.42 -8.48
C GLU A 235 1.43 -4.19 -7.21
N LYS A 236 0.42 -4.36 -6.34
CA LYS A 236 0.43 -5.33 -5.24
C LYS A 236 -0.56 -6.44 -5.54
N ALA A 237 -0.10 -7.69 -5.50
CA ALA A 237 -0.93 -8.86 -5.75
C ALA A 237 -0.73 -9.94 -4.70
N ARG A 238 -1.74 -10.77 -4.48
CA ARG A 238 -1.69 -11.98 -3.68
C ARG A 238 -1.62 -13.20 -4.57
N LEU A 239 -0.68 -14.09 -4.25
CA LEU A 239 -0.45 -15.35 -4.94
C LEU A 239 -0.68 -16.51 -3.98
N TRP A 240 -1.52 -17.47 -4.34
CA TRP A 240 -1.61 -18.77 -3.70
C TRP A 240 -0.87 -19.76 -4.57
N ILE A 241 0.29 -20.21 -4.12
CA ILE A 241 1.22 -21.03 -4.88
C ILE A 241 1.16 -22.47 -4.39
N PRO A 242 0.67 -23.42 -5.20
CA PRO A 242 0.65 -24.82 -4.82
C PRO A 242 2.08 -25.36 -4.60
N GLU A 243 2.22 -26.33 -3.70
CA GLU A 243 3.51 -26.89 -3.27
C GLU A 243 4.43 -27.30 -4.44
N LYS A 244 3.86 -27.85 -5.51
CA LYS A 244 4.61 -28.26 -6.74
C LYS A 244 5.34 -27.10 -7.43
N LEU A 245 4.88 -25.87 -7.23
CA LEU A 245 5.45 -24.62 -7.78
C LEU A 245 6.20 -23.79 -6.71
N ALA A 246 6.17 -24.24 -5.46
CA ALA A 246 6.93 -23.70 -4.32
C ALA A 246 8.18 -24.55 -4.06
N TYR A 247 8.33 -25.12 -2.87
CA TYR A 247 9.52 -25.89 -2.47
C TYR A 247 9.44 -27.39 -2.83
N LYS A 248 8.36 -27.84 -3.48
CA LYS A 248 8.16 -29.22 -4.00
C LYS A 248 8.28 -30.32 -2.93
N GLY A 249 7.89 -30.02 -1.70
CA GLY A 249 8.01 -30.92 -0.56
C GLY A 249 9.46 -31.22 -0.11
N LYS A 250 10.47 -30.49 -0.64
CA LYS A 250 11.88 -30.74 -0.31
C LYS A 250 12.33 -29.98 0.95
N ASN A 251 11.78 -28.80 1.17
CA ASN A 251 12.11 -27.91 2.29
C ASN A 251 10.85 -27.31 2.89
N ALA A 252 10.90 -26.98 4.17
CA ALA A 252 9.87 -26.17 4.82
C ALA A 252 9.91 -24.70 4.32
N PRO A 253 8.78 -24.01 4.30
CA PRO A 253 7.44 -24.49 4.67
C PRO A 253 6.85 -25.42 3.59
N TYR A 254 6.04 -26.39 4.02
CA TYR A 254 5.38 -27.35 3.15
C TYR A 254 3.97 -26.89 2.76
N GLY A 255 3.43 -27.49 1.70
CA GLY A 255 2.06 -27.23 1.24
C GLY A 255 1.95 -25.99 0.37
N MET A 256 0.72 -25.52 0.23
CA MET A 256 0.43 -24.27 -0.49
C MET A 256 0.99 -23.08 0.31
N LEU A 257 1.64 -22.16 -0.38
CA LEU A 257 2.17 -20.93 0.20
C LEU A 257 1.38 -19.73 -0.34
N VAL A 258 1.18 -18.74 0.52
CA VAL A 258 0.48 -17.50 0.18
C VAL A 258 1.46 -16.35 0.31
N PHE A 259 1.51 -15.49 -0.71
CA PHE A 259 2.38 -14.32 -0.71
C PHE A 259 1.60 -13.10 -1.13
N ASP A 260 1.76 -12.02 -0.38
CA ASP A 260 1.50 -10.66 -0.87
C ASP A 260 2.81 -10.11 -1.41
N ILE A 261 2.80 -9.69 -2.67
CA ILE A 261 3.97 -9.18 -3.38
C ILE A 261 3.62 -7.81 -3.97
N GLU A 262 4.45 -6.82 -3.70
CA GLU A 262 4.42 -5.52 -4.37
C GLU A 262 5.62 -5.41 -5.32
N LEU A 263 5.34 -5.23 -6.61
CA LEU A 263 6.36 -5.06 -7.64
C LEU A 263 6.74 -3.58 -7.74
N ILE A 264 7.86 -3.22 -7.12
CA ILE A 264 8.33 -1.82 -7.06
C ILE A 264 8.99 -1.41 -8.37
N ARG A 265 9.83 -2.28 -8.96
CA ARG A 265 10.61 -1.96 -10.17
C ARG A 265 11.02 -3.20 -10.94
N ILE A 266 11.12 -3.05 -12.26
CA ILE A 266 11.70 -4.01 -13.22
C ILE A 266 13.03 -3.44 -13.72
N ARG A 267 14.13 -4.21 -13.60
CA ARG A 267 15.45 -3.84 -14.07
C ARG A 267 15.86 -4.62 -15.32
#